data_8a4d1c236701bf7c4a405a3a67748f86
#
_entry.id   8a4d1c236701bf7c4a405a3a67748f86
#
_cell.length_a   1.000
_cell.length_b   1.000
_cell.length_c   1.000
_cell.angle_alpha   90.00
_cell.angle_beta   90.00
_cell.angle_gamma   90.00
#
_symmetry.space_group_name_H-M   'P 1'
#
loop_
_entity.id
_entity.type
_entity.pdbx_description
1 polymer ?
#
loop_
_entity_poly.entity_id
_entity_poly.type
_entity_poly.pdbx_seq_one_letter_code
_entity_poly.pdbx_strand_id
1 'polypeptide(L)'
;MPLRAAYAGSAESPSQSTEQIAAALEAFLAEHARAVVREDGKVLFDMREAKYRLATEHGRCTLHLWSEERNVVRRVSAAVMRNGVLRLSTHKFGQTKPALLELAADPDRRTPSTRESTRVKYLRVLERVLLRCFPEMKPDGFRTAMDLEKSFGPAYARGSLVQGQKAWAVIAVNEEETQATVDGILTLGILWLHHCRESGDGRRVYQGLKMIVPRGMATLTVSRMAWLNDSAAQWELWELDQKAEEMEQRDAADHGNLTTRLMHLPNESSAKERFAESATRVMGLVPEAMREIVEQRLRSGSELGFFLHGLEFARVRLGFAGNSFNSTQEITFGAGANETPLIEENEAELRELVARLFARRGANGDKRDVLYRMQPERWLESVLRRDVSMIDAHLDADHVYTQVPAFAASDRGMLDLLGVTEDGRLAVIELKADEDLHLALQGLDYWVRVRWHHLQNADHMTGLGEFQRHGYFGGIRLSGEAPRLYLVAPALRVHPATETVLRYLSPRVEWMLVALDERWRDKVKVVWRKRGGA
;
A
#
# COMPACT_ATOMS: atom_id res chain seq x y z
N MET A 1 -4.60 47.02 25.01
CA MET A 1 -5.72 46.72 24.11
C MET A 1 -5.16 46.54 22.69
N PRO A 2 -5.13 45.37 22.13
CA PRO A 2 -4.87 45.18 20.70
C PRO A 2 -6.19 44.97 19.95
N LEU A 3 -6.28 45.66 18.84
CA LEU A 3 -7.37 45.67 17.86
C LEU A 3 -7.63 44.28 17.29
N ARG A 4 -8.88 43.84 17.37
CA ARG A 4 -9.42 42.70 16.64
C ARG A 4 -9.45 43.04 15.14
N ALA A 5 -8.67 42.34 14.35
CA ALA A 5 -8.85 42.32 12.90
C ALA A 5 -10.13 41.56 12.57
N ALA A 6 -11.04 42.25 11.89
CA ALA A 6 -12.29 41.69 11.38
C ALA A 6 -11.99 40.67 10.30
N TYR A 7 -12.52 39.44 10.45
CA TYR A 7 -12.62 38.47 9.40
C TYR A 7 -13.56 39.01 8.30
N ALA A 8 -13.00 39.33 7.17
CA ALA A 8 -13.76 39.64 5.97
C ALA A 8 -14.50 38.38 5.52
N GLY A 9 -15.81 38.50 5.35
CA GLY A 9 -16.70 37.40 4.95
C GLY A 9 -16.28 36.73 3.66
N SER A 10 -16.35 35.43 3.64
CA SER A 10 -16.29 34.59 2.45
C SER A 10 -17.49 34.94 1.54
N ALA A 11 -17.23 35.60 0.42
CA ALA A 11 -18.21 35.71 -0.65
C ALA A 11 -18.53 34.27 -1.11
N GLU A 12 -19.78 33.84 -0.96
CA GLU A 12 -20.30 32.62 -1.54
C GLU A 12 -20.14 32.72 -3.06
N SER A 13 -19.24 31.92 -3.60
CA SER A 13 -19.11 31.75 -5.04
C SER A 13 -20.40 31.09 -5.55
N PRO A 14 -20.97 31.53 -6.68
CA PRO A 14 -22.19 30.92 -7.22
C PRO A 14 -21.96 29.42 -7.42
N SER A 15 -22.92 28.59 -7.05
CA SER A 15 -22.87 27.14 -7.17
C SER A 15 -22.67 26.76 -8.65
N GLN A 16 -21.50 26.24 -8.98
CA GLN A 16 -21.20 25.78 -10.34
C GLN A 16 -22.00 24.52 -10.62
N SER A 17 -22.54 24.38 -11.83
CA SER A 17 -23.17 23.12 -12.22
C SER A 17 -22.11 22.02 -12.42
N THR A 18 -22.55 20.77 -12.29
CA THR A 18 -21.68 19.60 -12.47
C THR A 18 -21.01 19.60 -13.85
N GLU A 19 -21.75 20.01 -14.88
CA GLU A 19 -21.28 20.11 -16.26
C GLU A 19 -20.24 21.22 -16.42
N GLN A 20 -20.41 22.34 -15.72
CA GLN A 20 -19.43 23.45 -15.75
C GLN A 20 -18.10 23.03 -15.08
N ILE A 21 -18.18 22.27 -13.98
CA ILE A 21 -17.00 21.74 -13.30
C ILE A 21 -16.26 20.75 -14.21
N ALA A 22 -17.00 19.82 -14.83
CA ALA A 22 -16.41 18.84 -15.74
C ALA A 22 -15.78 19.51 -16.98
N ALA A 23 -16.47 20.47 -17.59
CA ALA A 23 -15.97 21.21 -18.75
C ALA A 23 -14.69 22.00 -18.40
N ALA A 24 -14.62 22.63 -17.22
CA ALA A 24 -13.42 23.34 -16.78
C ALA A 24 -12.22 22.39 -16.58
N LEU A 25 -12.47 21.19 -16.03
CA LEU A 25 -11.45 20.15 -15.86
C LEU A 25 -10.96 19.59 -17.20
N GLU A 26 -11.88 19.26 -18.10
CA GLU A 26 -11.54 18.74 -19.43
C GLU A 26 -10.77 19.76 -20.24
N ALA A 27 -11.22 21.01 -20.27
CA ALA A 27 -10.54 22.10 -20.96
C ALA A 27 -9.12 22.29 -20.42
N PHE A 28 -8.94 22.32 -19.10
CA PHE A 28 -7.63 22.47 -18.48
C PHE A 28 -6.68 21.31 -18.82
N LEU A 29 -7.16 20.07 -18.70
CA LEU A 29 -6.34 18.88 -18.95
C LEU A 29 -6.03 18.69 -20.45
N ALA A 30 -6.94 19.10 -21.33
CA ALA A 30 -6.70 19.10 -22.78
C ALA A 30 -5.65 20.13 -23.19
N GLU A 31 -5.70 21.34 -22.61
CA GLU A 31 -4.73 22.40 -22.87
C GLU A 31 -3.37 22.09 -22.24
N HIS A 32 -3.36 21.41 -21.09
CA HIS A 32 -2.17 21.14 -20.29
C HIS A 32 -1.93 19.65 -20.10
N ALA A 33 -1.61 18.93 -21.17
CA ALA A 33 -1.34 17.48 -21.14
C ALA A 33 -0.19 17.06 -20.19
N ARG A 34 0.58 18.04 -19.68
CA ARG A 34 1.68 17.86 -18.73
C ARG A 34 1.38 18.44 -17.35
N ALA A 35 0.11 18.65 -17.02
CA ALA A 35 -0.30 19.19 -15.75
C ALA A 35 0.20 18.33 -14.57
N VAL A 36 0.40 18.97 -13.43
CA VAL A 36 0.76 18.32 -12.17
C VAL A 36 -0.39 18.50 -11.21
N VAL A 37 -0.85 17.41 -10.62
CA VAL A 37 -1.89 17.40 -9.59
C VAL A 37 -1.25 17.43 -8.21
N ARG A 38 -1.63 18.39 -7.38
CA ARG A 38 -1.11 18.59 -6.02
C ARG A 38 -2.23 18.51 -4.99
N GLU A 39 -1.93 17.96 -3.83
CA GLU A 39 -2.77 18.03 -2.63
C GLU A 39 -1.88 18.49 -1.47
N ASP A 40 -2.30 19.53 -0.76
CA ASP A 40 -1.54 20.13 0.34
C ASP A 40 -0.09 20.50 -0.03
N GLY A 41 0.11 21.01 -1.25
CA GLY A 41 1.42 21.39 -1.78
C GLY A 41 2.29 20.22 -2.24
N LYS A 42 1.89 18.98 -2.02
CA LYS A 42 2.62 17.78 -2.47
C LYS A 42 2.08 17.31 -3.82
N VAL A 43 2.98 16.90 -4.71
CA VAL A 43 2.60 16.33 -6.00
C VAL A 43 2.01 14.93 -5.76
N LEU A 44 0.75 14.75 -6.19
CA LEU A 44 0.09 13.44 -6.19
C LEU A 44 0.27 12.70 -7.50
N PHE A 45 0.10 13.41 -8.63
CA PHE A 45 0.21 12.85 -9.97
C PHE A 45 0.92 13.82 -10.91
N ASP A 46 1.69 13.25 -11.83
CA ASP A 46 2.19 13.86 -13.02
C ASP A 46 1.35 13.33 -14.20
N MET A 47 0.63 14.18 -14.89
CA MET A 47 -0.28 13.76 -15.96
C MET A 47 0.43 13.18 -17.20
N ARG A 48 1.75 13.21 -17.23
CA ARG A 48 2.54 12.48 -18.24
C ARG A 48 2.52 10.97 -18.02
N GLU A 49 2.39 10.54 -16.76
CA GLU A 49 2.43 9.14 -16.33
C GLU A 49 1.07 8.68 -15.80
N ALA A 50 0.22 9.63 -15.42
CA ALA A 50 -1.10 9.33 -14.88
C ALA A 50 -2.17 9.42 -15.97
N LYS A 51 -3.23 8.67 -15.78
CA LYS A 51 -4.44 8.71 -16.57
C LYS A 51 -5.57 9.26 -15.71
N TYR A 52 -6.58 9.83 -16.38
CA TYR A 52 -7.76 10.32 -15.69
C TYR A 52 -9.04 9.90 -16.39
N ARG A 53 -10.11 9.91 -15.64
CA ARG A 53 -11.49 9.79 -16.12
C ARG A 53 -12.36 10.76 -15.33
N LEU A 54 -13.19 11.48 -16.06
CA LEU A 54 -14.27 12.30 -15.51
C LEU A 54 -15.60 11.57 -15.70
N ALA A 55 -16.40 11.54 -14.66
CA ALA A 55 -17.77 11.04 -14.71
C ALA A 55 -18.70 12.10 -14.13
N THR A 56 -19.74 12.42 -14.88
CA THR A 56 -20.82 13.32 -14.46
C THR A 56 -22.09 12.51 -14.38
N GLU A 57 -22.32 11.85 -13.26
CA GLU A 57 -23.48 11.01 -13.04
C GLU A 57 -24.22 11.49 -11.78
N HIS A 58 -25.55 11.46 -11.81
CA HIS A 58 -26.41 11.80 -10.68
C HIS A 58 -26.15 13.20 -10.07
N GLY A 59 -25.88 14.20 -10.92
CA GLY A 59 -25.60 15.57 -10.47
C GLY A 59 -24.29 15.72 -9.70
N ARG A 60 -23.31 14.82 -9.92
CA ARG A 60 -22.00 14.83 -9.26
C ARG A 60 -20.89 14.73 -10.29
N CYS A 61 -19.82 15.51 -10.09
CA CYS A 61 -18.59 15.39 -10.87
C CYS A 61 -17.57 14.56 -10.07
N THR A 62 -17.12 13.46 -10.66
CA THR A 62 -16.10 12.59 -10.07
C THR A 62 -14.86 12.58 -10.92
N LEU A 63 -13.74 12.93 -10.33
CA LEU A 63 -12.42 12.84 -10.94
C LEU A 63 -11.72 11.59 -10.44
N HIS A 64 -11.43 10.68 -11.35
CA HIS A 64 -10.63 9.50 -11.12
C HIS A 64 -9.25 9.70 -11.74
N LEU A 65 -8.21 9.62 -10.93
CA LEU A 65 -6.80 9.74 -11.33
C LEU A 65 -6.09 8.46 -10.95
N TRP A 66 -5.30 7.89 -11.88
CA TRP A 66 -4.50 6.71 -11.58
C TRP A 66 -3.19 6.69 -12.35
N SER A 67 -2.19 6.11 -11.72
CA SER A 67 -0.91 5.73 -12.29
C SER A 67 -0.61 4.28 -11.91
N GLU A 68 0.54 3.77 -12.27
CA GLU A 68 0.99 2.43 -11.81
C GLU A 68 1.12 2.36 -10.28
N GLU A 69 1.41 3.48 -9.61
CA GLU A 69 1.67 3.54 -8.17
C GLU A 69 0.45 3.96 -7.34
N ARG A 70 -0.53 4.66 -7.92
CA ARG A 70 -1.63 5.29 -7.16
C ARG A 70 -2.93 5.29 -7.92
N ASN A 71 -4.00 5.15 -7.14
CA ASN A 71 -5.37 5.28 -7.61
C ASN A 71 -6.14 6.20 -6.66
N VAL A 72 -6.66 7.30 -7.16
CA VAL A 72 -7.35 8.32 -6.37
C VAL A 72 -8.66 8.71 -7.04
N VAL A 73 -9.75 8.58 -6.32
CA VAL A 73 -11.08 9.06 -6.72
C VAL A 73 -11.46 10.22 -5.83
N ARG A 74 -11.92 11.32 -6.41
CA ARG A 74 -12.36 12.53 -5.71
C ARG A 74 -13.69 13.02 -6.29
N ARG A 75 -14.64 13.32 -5.42
CA ARG A 75 -15.80 14.10 -5.81
C ARG A 75 -15.39 15.56 -5.85
N VAL A 76 -15.64 16.22 -6.98
CA VAL A 76 -15.35 17.64 -7.18
C VAL A 76 -16.61 18.45 -6.97
N SER A 77 -16.59 19.39 -6.05
CA SER A 77 -17.71 20.28 -5.73
C SER A 77 -17.56 21.69 -6.31
N ALA A 78 -16.34 22.11 -6.64
CA ALA A 78 -16.07 23.36 -7.31
C ALA A 78 -14.73 23.31 -8.07
N ALA A 79 -14.65 24.06 -9.18
CA ALA A 79 -13.43 24.24 -9.97
C ALA A 79 -13.21 25.73 -10.26
N VAL A 80 -12.13 26.29 -9.75
CA VAL A 80 -11.82 27.73 -9.89
C VAL A 80 -10.43 27.92 -10.46
N MET A 81 -10.35 28.60 -11.61
CA MET A 81 -9.08 29.01 -12.18
C MET A 81 -8.54 30.23 -11.46
N ARG A 82 -7.30 30.15 -10.94
CA ARG A 82 -6.62 31.28 -10.31
C ARG A 82 -5.12 31.25 -10.59
N ASN A 83 -4.62 32.32 -11.20
CA ASN A 83 -3.19 32.47 -11.54
C ASN A 83 -2.60 31.28 -12.32
N GLY A 84 -3.32 30.74 -13.32
CA GLY A 84 -2.86 29.61 -14.13
C GLY A 84 -2.93 28.25 -13.43
N VAL A 85 -3.52 28.18 -12.22
CA VAL A 85 -3.75 26.95 -11.47
C VAL A 85 -5.24 26.70 -11.36
N LEU A 86 -5.69 25.51 -11.76
CA LEU A 86 -7.07 25.07 -11.55
C LEU A 86 -7.19 24.47 -10.15
N ARG A 87 -7.90 25.17 -9.26
CA ARG A 87 -8.17 24.75 -7.89
C ARG A 87 -9.49 24.03 -7.80
N LEU A 88 -9.45 22.81 -7.30
CA LEU A 88 -10.63 21.96 -7.13
C LEU A 88 -10.92 21.80 -5.64
N SER A 89 -12.12 22.18 -5.23
CA SER A 89 -12.66 21.74 -3.95
C SER A 89 -13.14 20.31 -4.09
N THR A 90 -12.54 19.38 -3.37
CA THR A 90 -12.82 17.96 -3.50
C THR A 90 -13.17 17.35 -2.15
N HIS A 91 -13.92 16.26 -2.18
CA HIS A 91 -14.19 15.46 -0.99
C HIS A 91 -13.52 14.11 -1.12
N LYS A 92 -12.73 13.77 -0.11
CA LYS A 92 -12.21 12.41 0.08
C LYS A 92 -13.35 11.55 0.60
N PHE A 93 -13.37 10.31 0.18
CA PHE A 93 -14.36 9.35 0.65
C PHE A 93 -14.33 9.25 2.18
N GLY A 94 -15.50 9.37 2.81
CA GLY A 94 -15.65 9.29 4.27
C GLY A 94 -15.17 10.51 5.06
N GLN A 95 -14.79 11.61 4.41
CA GLN A 95 -14.40 12.84 5.08
C GLN A 95 -15.38 13.99 4.80
N THR A 96 -15.81 14.66 5.85
CA THR A 96 -16.71 15.82 5.76
C THR A 96 -15.98 17.13 5.41
N LYS A 97 -14.67 17.21 5.66
CA LYS A 97 -13.89 18.40 5.31
C LYS A 97 -13.49 18.34 3.84
N PRO A 98 -13.72 19.42 3.08
CA PRO A 98 -13.22 19.51 1.71
C PRO A 98 -11.69 19.50 1.69
N ALA A 99 -11.11 18.79 0.72
CA ALA A 99 -9.68 18.81 0.42
C ALA A 99 -9.45 19.64 -0.83
N LEU A 100 -8.34 20.39 -0.87
CA LEU A 100 -7.96 21.18 -2.01
C LEU A 100 -7.03 20.36 -2.92
N LEU A 101 -7.47 20.12 -4.17
CA LEU A 101 -6.60 19.66 -5.23
C LEU A 101 -6.26 20.84 -6.15
N GLU A 102 -5.00 20.97 -6.51
CA GLU A 102 -4.52 21.97 -7.44
C GLU A 102 -3.94 21.30 -8.67
N LEU A 103 -4.46 21.65 -9.85
CA LEU A 103 -3.89 21.29 -11.15
C LEU A 103 -3.11 22.50 -11.66
N ALA A 104 -1.80 22.38 -11.77
CA ALA A 104 -0.95 23.42 -12.33
C ALA A 104 -0.49 22.99 -13.73
N ALA A 105 -0.60 23.89 -14.69
CA ALA A 105 0.11 23.75 -15.97
C ALA A 105 1.59 23.56 -15.65
N ASP A 106 2.27 22.66 -16.35
CA ASP A 106 3.66 22.26 -16.04
C ASP A 106 4.50 23.48 -15.62
N PRO A 107 4.75 23.67 -14.34
CA PRO A 107 5.63 24.74 -13.94
C PRO A 107 7.03 24.17 -13.95
N ASP A 108 7.81 24.53 -14.88
CA ASP A 108 9.25 24.82 -14.84
C ASP A 108 10.18 24.14 -13.81
N ARG A 109 9.67 23.24 -12.98
CA ARG A 109 10.47 22.62 -11.92
C ARG A 109 10.82 21.14 -12.16
N ARG A 110 10.25 20.49 -13.20
CA ARG A 110 10.56 19.08 -13.50
C ARG A 110 10.43 18.73 -14.98
N THR A 111 10.96 19.53 -15.87
CA THR A 111 11.22 19.06 -17.22
C THR A 111 12.18 17.86 -17.15
N PRO A 112 12.15 16.90 -18.08
CA PRO A 112 13.14 15.82 -18.13
C PRO A 112 14.57 16.35 -18.00
N SER A 113 14.90 17.50 -18.62
CA SER A 113 16.20 18.17 -18.50
C SER A 113 16.49 18.71 -17.09
N THR A 114 15.50 19.21 -16.36
CA THR A 114 15.68 19.67 -14.96
C THR A 114 15.89 18.49 -14.02
N ARG A 115 15.10 17.42 -14.19
CA ARG A 115 15.31 16.16 -13.42
C ARG A 115 16.68 15.56 -13.70
N GLU A 116 17.11 15.55 -14.96
CA GLU A 116 18.44 15.06 -15.32
C GLU A 116 19.54 15.94 -14.73
N SER A 117 19.40 17.26 -14.77
CA SER A 117 20.36 18.19 -14.16
C SER A 117 20.41 18.03 -12.63
N THR A 118 19.29 17.80 -11.96
CA THR A 118 19.24 17.52 -10.53
C THR A 118 19.94 16.21 -10.21
N ARG A 119 19.72 15.16 -10.98
CA ARG A 119 20.37 13.85 -10.82
C ARG A 119 21.88 13.95 -11.00
N VAL A 120 22.34 14.68 -12.02
CA VAL A 120 23.78 14.93 -12.24
C VAL A 120 24.41 15.71 -11.07
N LYS A 121 23.71 16.73 -10.56
CA LYS A 121 24.16 17.46 -9.36
C LYS A 121 24.24 16.54 -8.15
N TYR A 122 23.20 15.73 -7.94
CA TYR A 122 23.15 14.75 -6.85
C TYR A 122 24.32 13.76 -6.91
N LEU A 123 24.61 13.18 -8.08
CA LEU A 123 25.73 12.27 -8.25
C LEU A 123 27.07 12.93 -7.83
N ARG A 124 27.28 14.19 -8.22
CA ARG A 124 28.50 14.92 -7.82
C ARG A 124 28.59 15.15 -6.31
N VAL A 125 27.48 15.49 -5.66
CA VAL A 125 27.42 15.61 -4.19
C VAL A 125 27.71 14.27 -3.55
N LEU A 126 27.03 13.22 -3.99
CA LEU A 126 27.18 11.86 -3.48
C LEU A 126 28.64 11.40 -3.57
N GLU A 127 29.28 11.53 -4.74
CA GLU A 127 30.69 11.14 -4.93
C GLU A 127 31.64 11.91 -4.00
N ARG A 128 31.44 13.24 -3.84
CA ARG A 128 32.27 14.05 -2.92
C ARG A 128 32.12 13.58 -1.46
N VAL A 129 30.88 13.33 -1.03
CA VAL A 129 30.58 12.87 0.33
C VAL A 129 31.19 11.48 0.54
N LEU A 130 31.04 10.57 -0.42
CA LEU A 130 31.62 9.23 -0.35
C LEU A 130 33.13 9.25 -0.26
N LEU A 131 33.81 10.08 -1.04
CA LEU A 131 35.26 10.25 -0.97
C LEU A 131 35.75 10.78 0.39
N ARG A 132 34.95 11.65 1.02
CA ARG A 132 35.28 12.20 2.34
C ARG A 132 35.01 11.18 3.45
N CYS A 133 33.90 10.45 3.40
CA CYS A 133 33.51 9.48 4.44
C CYS A 133 34.30 8.16 4.32
N PHE A 134 34.72 7.80 3.10
CA PHE A 134 35.48 6.57 2.82
C PHE A 134 36.77 6.88 2.05
N PRO A 135 37.76 7.57 2.68
CA PRO A 135 38.95 8.07 1.99
C PRO A 135 39.83 6.95 1.39
N GLU A 136 39.73 5.73 1.93
CA GLU A 136 40.47 4.57 1.43
C GLU A 136 39.79 3.87 0.24
N MET A 137 38.56 4.29 -0.12
CA MET A 137 37.79 3.69 -1.19
C MET A 137 37.60 4.70 -2.33
N LYS A 138 37.46 4.21 -3.54
CA LYS A 138 37.19 5.03 -4.72
C LYS A 138 35.79 4.77 -5.23
N PRO A 139 34.97 5.82 -5.44
CA PRO A 139 33.70 5.70 -6.17
C PRO A 139 33.95 5.22 -7.60
N ASP A 140 33.15 4.26 -8.06
CA ASP A 140 33.27 3.69 -9.39
C ASP A 140 31.90 3.38 -9.99
N GLY A 141 31.70 3.79 -11.25
CA GLY A 141 30.54 3.44 -12.07
C GLY A 141 29.21 4.05 -11.60
N PHE A 142 29.22 5.16 -10.85
CA PHE A 142 27.99 5.80 -10.40
C PHE A 142 27.12 6.31 -11.53
N ARG A 143 25.84 5.93 -11.53
CA ARG A 143 24.86 6.30 -12.56
C ARG A 143 23.43 6.29 -12.04
N THR A 144 22.56 7.03 -12.71
CA THR A 144 21.10 7.08 -12.52
C THR A 144 20.34 6.63 -13.77
N ALA A 145 21.01 5.95 -14.71
CA ALA A 145 20.40 5.49 -15.96
C ALA A 145 19.29 4.47 -15.69
N MET A 146 18.22 4.52 -16.48
CA MET A 146 17.19 3.48 -16.48
C MET A 146 17.76 2.16 -17.01
N ASP A 147 17.39 1.07 -16.38
CA ASP A 147 17.72 -0.29 -16.79
C ASP A 147 16.47 -1.14 -16.64
N LEU A 148 15.71 -1.25 -17.74
CA LEU A 148 14.43 -1.95 -17.74
C LEU A 148 14.57 -3.46 -17.53
N GLU A 149 15.66 -4.07 -18.00
CA GLU A 149 15.89 -5.50 -17.84
C GLU A 149 16.10 -5.89 -16.37
N LYS A 150 16.58 -4.96 -15.57
CA LYS A 150 16.91 -5.17 -14.16
C LYS A 150 16.04 -4.37 -13.20
N SER A 151 14.96 -3.78 -13.70
CA SER A 151 13.97 -3.01 -12.92
C SER A 151 14.54 -1.77 -12.20
N PHE A 152 15.67 -1.22 -12.65
CA PHE A 152 16.24 -0.01 -12.04
C PHE A 152 15.68 1.26 -12.68
N GLY A 153 15.02 2.06 -11.86
CA GLY A 153 14.59 3.41 -12.23
C GLY A 153 15.69 4.45 -12.04
N PRO A 154 15.56 5.62 -12.68
CA PRO A 154 16.53 6.72 -12.57
C PRO A 154 16.49 7.47 -11.23
N ALA A 155 15.54 7.15 -10.34
CA ALA A 155 15.46 7.70 -8.98
C ALA A 155 16.59 7.19 -8.07
N TYR A 156 17.21 6.06 -8.45
CA TYR A 156 18.24 5.40 -7.67
C TYR A 156 19.61 5.60 -8.31
N ALA A 157 20.47 6.37 -7.62
CA ALA A 157 21.88 6.42 -7.95
C ALA A 157 22.56 5.12 -7.49
N ARG A 158 23.25 4.44 -8.37
CA ARG A 158 23.92 3.17 -8.08
C ARG A 158 25.31 3.12 -8.64
N GLY A 159 26.22 2.52 -7.89
CA GLY A 159 27.64 2.39 -8.22
C GLY A 159 28.34 1.45 -7.25
N SER A 160 29.63 1.59 -7.14
CA SER A 160 30.46 0.82 -6.23
C SER A 160 31.47 1.70 -5.51
N LEU A 161 31.88 1.30 -4.31
CA LEU A 161 33.08 1.77 -3.62
C LEU A 161 34.12 0.67 -3.66
N VAL A 162 35.31 0.98 -4.14
CA VAL A 162 36.37 -0.01 -4.46
C VAL A 162 37.63 0.29 -3.72
N GLN A 163 38.22 -0.74 -3.08
CA GLN A 163 39.57 -0.73 -2.46
C GLN A 163 40.31 -1.99 -2.87
N GLY A 164 41.17 -1.86 -3.86
CA GLY A 164 41.89 -3.02 -4.43
C GLY A 164 40.89 -4.06 -5.01
N GLN A 165 40.93 -5.27 -4.47
CA GLN A 165 39.99 -6.34 -4.85
C GLN A 165 38.66 -6.29 -4.07
N LYS A 166 38.59 -5.56 -2.94
CA LYS A 166 37.39 -5.43 -2.15
C LYS A 166 36.48 -4.35 -2.74
N ALA A 167 35.17 -4.62 -2.76
CA ALA A 167 34.20 -3.67 -3.23
C ALA A 167 32.92 -3.70 -2.37
N TRP A 168 32.19 -2.60 -2.39
CA TRP A 168 30.85 -2.47 -1.84
C TRP A 168 29.90 -2.01 -2.94
N ALA A 169 28.76 -2.66 -3.05
CA ALA A 169 27.67 -2.13 -3.84
C ALA A 169 27.10 -0.91 -3.10
N VAL A 170 26.78 0.15 -3.84
CA VAL A 170 26.21 1.38 -3.28
C VAL A 170 24.94 1.72 -4.04
N ILE A 171 23.88 2.03 -3.32
CA ILE A 171 22.64 2.57 -3.86
C ILE A 171 22.19 3.77 -3.03
N ALA A 172 21.71 4.81 -3.68
CA ALA A 172 21.36 6.06 -3.02
C ALA A 172 20.11 6.70 -3.65
N VAL A 173 19.31 7.40 -2.83
CA VAL A 173 18.13 8.16 -3.23
C VAL A 173 18.30 9.60 -2.81
N ASN A 174 17.92 10.56 -3.67
CA ASN A 174 18.03 11.98 -3.34
C ASN A 174 16.82 12.50 -2.54
N GLU A 175 16.95 13.67 -1.92
CA GLU A 175 15.94 14.28 -1.04
C GLU A 175 14.66 14.75 -1.78
N GLU A 176 14.68 14.83 -3.11
CA GLU A 176 13.50 15.23 -3.89
C GLU A 176 12.56 14.06 -4.21
N GLU A 177 13.01 12.83 -3.99
CA GLU A 177 12.21 11.64 -4.24
C GLU A 177 11.16 11.40 -3.13
N THR A 178 10.13 10.63 -3.45
CA THR A 178 9.03 10.35 -2.51
C THR A 178 9.45 9.34 -1.44
N GLN A 179 8.74 9.31 -0.29
CA GLN A 179 8.96 8.28 0.73
C GLN A 179 8.82 6.87 0.15
N ALA A 180 7.85 6.63 -0.74
CA ALA A 180 7.68 5.33 -1.38
C ALA A 180 8.91 4.90 -2.19
N THR A 181 9.57 5.86 -2.88
CA THR A 181 10.86 5.60 -3.55
C THR A 181 11.94 5.23 -2.56
N VAL A 182 12.04 5.95 -1.44
CA VAL A 182 13.04 5.64 -0.39
C VAL A 182 12.77 4.27 0.22
N ASP A 183 11.51 3.93 0.48
CA ASP A 183 11.11 2.63 1.04
C ASP A 183 11.45 1.45 0.14
N GLY A 184 11.54 1.68 -1.17
CA GLY A 184 11.97 0.68 -2.17
C GLY A 184 13.47 0.44 -2.23
N ILE A 185 14.30 1.27 -1.56
CA ILE A 185 15.77 1.25 -1.73
C ILE A 185 16.39 -0.11 -1.36
N LEU A 186 15.88 -0.78 -0.33
CA LEU A 186 16.45 -2.05 0.11
C LEU A 186 16.23 -3.16 -0.94
N THR A 187 15.02 -3.26 -1.51
CA THR A 187 14.76 -4.22 -2.60
C THR A 187 15.76 -4.03 -3.74
N LEU A 188 15.85 -2.79 -4.24
CA LEU A 188 16.72 -2.48 -5.36
C LEU A 188 18.21 -2.56 -4.99
N GLY A 189 18.55 -2.24 -3.74
CA GLY A 189 19.91 -2.39 -3.24
C GLY A 189 20.36 -3.86 -3.21
N ILE A 190 19.51 -4.77 -2.76
CA ILE A 190 19.79 -6.21 -2.79
C ILE A 190 19.99 -6.69 -4.24
N LEU A 191 19.14 -6.25 -5.15
CA LEU A 191 19.27 -6.59 -6.57
C LEU A 191 20.55 -6.00 -7.18
N TRP A 192 20.93 -4.79 -6.78
CA TRP A 192 22.18 -4.18 -7.22
C TRP A 192 23.40 -4.95 -6.71
N LEU A 193 23.43 -5.32 -5.44
CA LEU A 193 24.50 -6.15 -4.86
C LEU A 193 24.60 -7.49 -5.60
N HIS A 194 23.45 -8.15 -5.82
CA HIS A 194 23.40 -9.43 -6.52
C HIS A 194 23.94 -9.29 -7.95
N HIS A 195 23.50 -8.26 -8.68
CA HIS A 195 24.02 -7.95 -10.01
C HIS A 195 25.52 -7.71 -10.02
N CYS A 196 26.06 -6.93 -9.07
CA CYS A 196 27.49 -6.67 -8.96
C CYS A 196 28.30 -7.96 -8.74
N ARG A 197 27.74 -8.91 -7.97
CA ARG A 197 28.37 -10.23 -7.73
C ARG A 197 28.35 -11.13 -8.95
N GLU A 198 27.25 -11.13 -9.70
CA GLU A 198 27.10 -11.98 -10.89
C GLU A 198 27.83 -11.42 -12.12
N SER A 199 27.80 -10.11 -12.31
CA SER A 199 28.39 -9.46 -13.50
C SER A 199 29.89 -9.19 -13.35
N GLY A 200 30.46 -9.48 -12.18
CA GLY A 200 31.88 -9.27 -11.92
C GLY A 200 32.73 -10.23 -12.74
N ASP A 201 33.81 -9.73 -13.35
CA ASP A 201 34.83 -10.50 -14.05
C ASP A 201 35.75 -11.31 -13.09
N GLY A 202 35.32 -11.54 -11.85
CA GLY A 202 36.05 -12.20 -10.78
C GLY A 202 37.16 -11.35 -10.15
N ARG A 203 37.38 -10.13 -10.63
CA ARG A 203 38.44 -9.23 -10.10
C ARG A 203 38.05 -8.55 -8.80
N ARG A 204 36.75 -8.47 -8.48
CA ARG A 204 36.22 -7.76 -7.30
C ARG A 204 35.37 -8.67 -6.44
N VAL A 205 35.60 -8.59 -5.12
CA VAL A 205 34.78 -9.29 -4.12
C VAL A 205 33.91 -8.29 -3.41
N TYR A 206 32.61 -8.34 -3.69
CA TYR A 206 31.62 -7.46 -3.06
C TYR A 206 31.28 -7.93 -1.66
N GLN A 207 31.76 -7.18 -0.66
CA GLN A 207 31.59 -7.47 0.78
C GLN A 207 30.12 -7.28 1.22
N GLY A 208 29.45 -6.27 0.69
CA GLY A 208 28.11 -5.92 1.12
C GLY A 208 27.50 -4.76 0.35
N LEU A 209 26.48 -4.19 0.95
CA LEU A 209 25.66 -3.11 0.42
C LEU A 209 25.70 -1.90 1.35
N LYS A 210 25.98 -0.72 0.79
CA LYS A 210 25.77 0.56 1.45
C LYS A 210 24.57 1.25 0.83
N MET A 211 23.56 1.53 1.63
CA MET A 211 22.34 2.26 1.24
C MET A 211 22.43 3.68 1.78
N ILE A 212 22.07 4.67 0.96
CA ILE A 212 22.11 6.07 1.34
C ILE A 212 20.74 6.67 1.07
N VAL A 213 20.07 7.13 2.12
CA VAL A 213 18.74 7.73 2.09
C VAL A 213 18.80 9.18 2.56
N PRO A 214 17.82 10.01 2.21
CA PRO A 214 17.72 11.36 2.77
C PRO A 214 17.57 11.34 4.28
N ARG A 215 18.09 12.36 4.95
CA ARG A 215 18.00 12.50 6.41
C ARG A 215 16.57 12.42 6.90
N GLY A 216 16.34 11.61 7.95
CA GLY A 216 15.02 11.37 8.55
C GLY A 216 14.12 10.40 7.81
N MET A 217 14.58 9.74 6.73
CA MET A 217 13.78 8.82 5.93
C MET A 217 14.20 7.34 6.05
N ALA A 218 15.05 7.00 7.01
CA ALA A 218 15.63 5.68 7.17
C ALA A 218 14.73 4.65 7.87
N THR A 219 13.68 5.06 8.58
CA THR A 219 12.94 4.26 9.57
C THR A 219 12.52 2.89 9.08
N LEU A 220 11.87 2.81 7.91
CA LEU A 220 11.40 1.53 7.37
C LEU A 220 12.57 0.63 6.94
N THR A 221 13.59 1.20 6.32
CA THR A 221 14.79 0.45 5.90
C THR A 221 15.54 -0.12 7.11
N VAL A 222 15.69 0.65 8.19
CA VAL A 222 16.30 0.17 9.46
C VAL A 222 15.56 -1.06 9.98
N SER A 223 14.24 -1.02 10.05
CA SER A 223 13.43 -2.14 10.57
C SER A 223 13.60 -3.43 9.76
N ARG A 224 13.74 -3.29 8.44
CA ARG A 224 13.96 -4.42 7.52
C ARG A 224 15.36 -4.99 7.62
N MET A 225 16.39 -4.13 7.78
CA MET A 225 17.81 -4.54 7.84
C MET A 225 18.09 -5.52 8.96
N ALA A 226 17.45 -5.39 10.11
CA ALA A 226 17.60 -6.31 11.24
C ALA A 226 17.24 -7.78 10.90
N TRP A 227 16.57 -7.99 9.78
CA TRP A 227 16.10 -9.30 9.31
C TRP A 227 16.79 -9.76 8.03
N LEU A 228 17.91 -9.16 7.70
CA LEU A 228 18.78 -9.61 6.63
C LEU A 228 19.79 -10.65 7.14
N ASN A 229 20.36 -11.40 6.22
CA ASN A 229 21.37 -12.42 6.50
C ASN A 229 22.76 -11.80 6.51
N ASP A 230 23.33 -11.61 7.71
CA ASP A 230 24.66 -11.05 7.90
C ASP A 230 25.79 -11.97 7.39
N SER A 231 25.50 -13.28 7.27
CA SER A 231 26.45 -14.22 6.65
C SER A 231 26.48 -14.08 5.12
N ALA A 232 25.41 -13.57 4.51
CA ALA A 232 25.34 -13.37 3.06
C ALA A 232 26.01 -12.07 2.61
N ALA A 233 25.93 -11.01 3.41
CA ALA A 233 26.52 -9.71 3.10
C ALA A 233 26.64 -8.84 4.35
N GLN A 234 27.49 -7.83 4.29
CA GLN A 234 27.48 -6.74 5.26
C GLN A 234 26.48 -5.67 4.80
N TRP A 235 25.69 -5.16 5.73
CA TRP A 235 24.61 -4.22 5.46
C TRP A 235 24.85 -2.91 6.18
N GLU A 236 24.89 -1.81 5.43
CA GLU A 236 25.04 -0.48 6.00
C GLU A 236 23.98 0.47 5.46
N LEU A 237 23.41 1.26 6.34
CA LEU A 237 22.47 2.32 6.01
C LEU A 237 23.01 3.66 6.51
N TRP A 238 22.98 4.64 5.64
CA TRP A 238 23.48 5.98 5.88
C TRP A 238 22.40 7.00 5.55
N GLU A 239 22.26 8.00 6.41
CA GLU A 239 21.43 9.17 6.12
C GLU A 239 22.31 10.31 5.61
N LEU A 240 21.92 10.91 4.49
CA LEU A 240 22.62 12.02 3.86
C LEU A 240 21.80 13.30 4.01
N ASP A 241 22.37 14.32 4.66
CA ASP A 241 21.93 15.70 4.51
C ASP A 241 22.61 16.28 3.26
N GLN A 242 21.87 16.42 2.17
CA GLN A 242 22.41 16.84 0.89
C GLN A 242 22.88 18.30 0.90
N LYS A 243 22.30 19.15 1.75
CA LYS A 243 22.64 20.58 1.85
C LYS A 243 23.89 20.80 2.68
N ALA A 244 23.98 20.12 3.81
CA ALA A 244 25.17 20.15 4.66
C ALA A 244 26.30 19.27 4.11
N GLU A 245 26.02 18.39 3.16
CA GLU A 245 26.90 17.33 2.66
C GLU A 245 27.42 16.43 3.80
N GLU A 246 26.61 16.20 4.83
CA GLU A 246 26.93 15.36 5.98
C GLU A 246 26.22 14.00 5.87
N MET A 247 26.93 12.94 6.25
CA MET A 247 26.41 11.58 6.20
C MET A 247 26.61 10.91 7.56
N GLU A 248 25.52 10.31 8.09
CA GLU A 248 25.50 9.63 9.38
C GLU A 248 25.06 8.17 9.19
N GLN A 249 25.77 7.25 9.81
CA GLN A 249 25.38 5.84 9.78
C GLN A 249 24.24 5.58 10.75
N ARG A 250 23.26 4.79 10.29
CA ARG A 250 22.14 4.33 11.12
C ARG A 250 22.39 2.90 11.57
N ASP A 251 22.15 2.66 12.85
CA ASP A 251 22.26 1.32 13.42
C ASP A 251 20.99 0.52 13.13
N ALA A 252 21.12 -0.63 12.48
CA ALA A 252 20.02 -1.55 12.23
C ALA A 252 19.47 -2.18 13.51
N ALA A 253 20.23 -2.20 14.60
CA ALA A 253 19.76 -2.66 15.91
C ALA A 253 18.87 -1.64 16.62
N ASP A 254 18.83 -0.38 16.17
CA ASP A 254 17.92 0.64 16.70
C ASP A 254 16.47 0.39 16.24
N HIS A 255 15.79 -0.50 16.97
CA HIS A 255 14.38 -0.81 16.78
C HIS A 255 13.41 0.22 17.42
N GLY A 256 13.90 1.39 17.83
CA GLY A 256 13.24 2.35 18.71
C GLY A 256 11.87 2.88 18.27
N ASN A 257 11.42 2.60 17.05
CA ASN A 257 10.15 3.09 16.50
C ASN A 257 9.23 2.01 15.91
N LEU A 258 9.41 0.75 16.28
CA LEU A 258 8.43 -0.31 15.96
C LEU A 258 7.21 -0.28 16.89
N THR A 259 6.78 0.91 17.34
CA THR A 259 5.51 1.07 18.04
C THR A 259 4.38 0.79 17.07
N THR A 260 4.00 -0.46 17.01
CA THR A 260 2.79 -0.90 16.30
C THR A 260 1.64 -1.00 17.29
N ARG A 261 0.44 -0.69 16.85
CA ARG A 261 -0.78 -0.82 17.65
C ARG A 261 -1.71 -1.84 17.01
N LEU A 262 -2.01 -2.89 17.76
CA LEU A 262 -3.02 -3.86 17.37
C LEU A 262 -4.41 -3.32 17.73
N MET A 263 -5.38 -3.49 16.83
CA MET A 263 -6.77 -3.10 17.06
C MET A 263 -7.56 -4.31 17.58
N HIS A 264 -8.51 -4.03 18.48
CA HIS A 264 -9.44 -5.08 18.94
C HIS A 264 -10.35 -5.53 17.80
N LEU A 265 -10.59 -6.85 17.74
CA LEU A 265 -11.66 -7.39 16.91
C LEU A 265 -13.01 -6.87 17.41
N PRO A 266 -13.88 -6.41 16.51
CA PRO A 266 -15.25 -6.07 16.88
C PRO A 266 -15.97 -7.31 17.43
N ASN A 267 -16.82 -7.11 18.44
CA ASN A 267 -17.70 -8.18 18.90
C ASN A 267 -18.75 -8.50 17.83
N GLU A 268 -18.61 -9.65 17.19
CA GLU A 268 -19.47 -10.04 16.07
C GLU A 268 -20.94 -10.19 16.46
N SER A 269 -21.22 -10.80 17.62
CA SER A 269 -22.60 -11.04 18.05
C SER A 269 -23.35 -9.74 18.29
N SER A 270 -22.75 -8.84 19.07
CA SER A 270 -23.31 -7.51 19.34
C SER A 270 -23.46 -6.65 18.07
N ALA A 271 -22.53 -6.78 17.12
CA ALA A 271 -22.59 -6.04 15.89
C ALA A 271 -23.62 -6.63 14.90
N LYS A 272 -23.73 -7.97 14.81
CA LYS A 272 -24.77 -8.64 14.01
C LYS A 272 -26.18 -8.24 14.47
N GLU A 273 -26.43 -8.22 15.79
CA GLU A 273 -27.71 -7.74 16.32
C GLU A 273 -27.96 -6.27 15.97
N ARG A 274 -26.96 -5.43 16.15
CA ARG A 274 -27.07 -3.99 15.88
C ARG A 274 -27.38 -3.67 14.43
N PHE A 275 -26.78 -4.37 13.47
CA PHE A 275 -26.94 -4.13 12.05
C PHE A 275 -28.02 -5.02 11.39
N ALA A 276 -28.74 -5.86 12.13
CA ALA A 276 -29.63 -6.89 11.61
C ALA A 276 -30.69 -6.34 10.63
N GLU A 277 -31.33 -5.23 10.97
CA GLU A 277 -32.35 -4.60 10.13
C GLU A 277 -31.77 -4.10 8.81
N SER A 278 -30.72 -3.29 8.88
CA SER A 278 -30.05 -2.74 7.69
C SER A 278 -29.40 -3.83 6.84
N ALA A 279 -28.85 -4.86 7.47
CA ALA A 279 -28.29 -6.02 6.76
C ALA A 279 -29.39 -6.79 6.02
N THR A 280 -30.53 -7.00 6.64
CA THR A 280 -31.70 -7.64 6.02
C THR A 280 -32.20 -6.82 4.82
N ARG A 281 -32.26 -5.49 4.94
CA ARG A 281 -32.63 -4.59 3.84
C ARG A 281 -31.68 -4.72 2.66
N VAL A 282 -30.37 -4.63 2.89
CA VAL A 282 -29.36 -4.75 1.82
C VAL A 282 -29.43 -6.13 1.17
N MET A 283 -29.47 -7.21 1.97
CA MET A 283 -29.54 -8.58 1.45
C MET A 283 -30.87 -8.89 0.75
N GLY A 284 -31.96 -8.21 1.11
CA GLY A 284 -33.23 -8.28 0.40
C GLY A 284 -33.16 -7.70 -1.01
N LEU A 285 -32.25 -6.78 -1.29
CA LEU A 285 -32.00 -6.21 -2.61
C LEU A 285 -31.04 -7.05 -3.45
N VAL A 286 -30.34 -8.02 -2.85
CA VAL A 286 -29.48 -8.98 -3.54
C VAL A 286 -30.34 -10.13 -4.08
N PRO A 287 -30.23 -10.49 -5.39
CA PRO A 287 -30.89 -11.65 -5.95
C PRO A 287 -30.58 -12.92 -5.16
N GLU A 288 -31.60 -13.77 -4.94
CA GLU A 288 -31.49 -14.95 -4.06
C GLU A 288 -30.31 -15.86 -4.42
N ALA A 289 -30.14 -16.15 -5.70
CA ALA A 289 -29.04 -16.99 -6.21
C ALA A 289 -27.63 -16.43 -5.93
N MET A 290 -27.52 -15.15 -5.51
CA MET A 290 -26.25 -14.48 -5.25
C MET A 290 -25.96 -14.29 -3.77
N ARG A 291 -26.95 -14.50 -2.89
CA ARG A 291 -26.82 -14.21 -1.45
C ARG A 291 -25.72 -15.03 -0.77
N GLU A 292 -25.53 -16.28 -1.17
CA GLU A 292 -24.51 -17.17 -0.61
C GLU A 292 -23.07 -16.72 -0.87
N ILE A 293 -22.84 -15.97 -1.96
CA ILE A 293 -21.51 -15.50 -2.33
C ILE A 293 -21.21 -14.08 -1.83
N VAL A 294 -22.24 -13.38 -1.32
CA VAL A 294 -22.05 -12.07 -0.68
C VAL A 294 -21.47 -12.26 0.71
N GLU A 295 -20.34 -11.63 0.92
CA GLU A 295 -19.68 -11.63 2.22
C GLU A 295 -20.07 -10.38 3.01
N GLN A 296 -20.51 -10.59 4.25
CA GLN A 296 -20.74 -9.53 5.22
C GLN A 296 -19.55 -9.47 6.16
N ARG A 297 -18.87 -8.32 6.21
CA ARG A 297 -17.67 -8.14 7.04
C ARG A 297 -17.81 -6.92 7.94
N LEU A 298 -17.57 -7.11 9.23
CA LEU A 298 -17.41 -6.00 10.16
C LEU A 298 -16.06 -5.33 9.93
N ARG A 299 -16.08 -4.05 9.61
CA ARG A 299 -14.87 -3.23 9.52
C ARG A 299 -14.49 -2.63 10.86
N SER A 300 -15.51 -2.36 11.67
CA SER A 300 -15.38 -1.85 13.04
C SER A 300 -16.68 -2.11 13.79
N GLY A 301 -16.74 -1.78 15.06
CA GLY A 301 -17.98 -1.82 15.85
C GLY A 301 -19.09 -0.89 15.32
N SER A 302 -18.75 0.03 14.41
CA SER A 302 -19.68 1.01 13.80
C SER A 302 -19.86 0.88 12.30
N GLU A 303 -19.24 -0.12 11.65
CA GLU A 303 -19.33 -0.31 10.19
C GLU A 303 -19.44 -1.79 9.80
N LEU A 304 -20.46 -2.09 8.96
CA LEU A 304 -20.66 -3.39 8.30
C LEU A 304 -20.59 -3.20 6.78
N GLY A 305 -19.68 -3.89 6.10
CA GLY A 305 -19.53 -3.88 4.65
C GLY A 305 -20.10 -5.13 3.99
N PHE A 306 -20.58 -4.99 2.75
CA PHE A 306 -21.09 -6.06 1.89
C PHE A 306 -20.20 -6.18 0.66
N PHE A 307 -19.67 -7.38 0.42
CA PHE A 307 -18.67 -7.62 -0.60
C PHE A 307 -19.08 -8.72 -1.56
N LEU A 308 -18.77 -8.54 -2.83
CA LEU A 308 -18.83 -9.57 -3.85
C LEU A 308 -17.42 -9.79 -4.41
N HIS A 309 -16.87 -10.99 -4.22
CA HIS A 309 -15.51 -11.31 -4.62
C HIS A 309 -14.51 -10.22 -4.19
N GLY A 310 -14.55 -9.83 -2.91
CA GLY A 310 -13.66 -8.84 -2.32
C GLY A 310 -13.92 -7.38 -2.69
N LEU A 311 -14.87 -7.09 -3.59
CA LEU A 311 -15.26 -5.73 -3.93
C LEU A 311 -16.47 -5.29 -3.09
N GLU A 312 -16.31 -4.24 -2.30
CA GLU A 312 -17.40 -3.67 -1.52
C GLU A 312 -18.40 -2.99 -2.44
N PHE A 313 -19.69 -3.32 -2.29
CA PHE A 313 -20.77 -2.71 -3.06
C PHE A 313 -21.82 -1.98 -2.20
N ALA A 314 -21.86 -2.29 -0.89
CA ALA A 314 -22.70 -1.57 0.05
C ALA A 314 -22.05 -1.56 1.43
N ARG A 315 -22.44 -0.58 2.26
CA ARG A 315 -21.95 -0.41 3.62
C ARG A 315 -23.05 0.17 4.51
N VAL A 316 -23.13 -0.35 5.72
CA VAL A 316 -23.92 0.25 6.80
C VAL A 316 -22.96 0.90 7.79
N ARG A 317 -23.22 2.14 8.13
CA ARG A 317 -22.45 2.91 9.09
C ARG A 317 -23.36 3.48 10.17
N LEU A 318 -22.90 3.45 11.42
CA LEU A 318 -23.52 4.21 12.50
C LEU A 318 -23.12 5.69 12.35
N GLY A 319 -24.11 6.54 12.16
CA GLY A 319 -23.97 7.98 12.19
C GLY A 319 -24.56 8.57 13.48
N PHE A 320 -24.13 9.76 13.84
CA PHE A 320 -24.79 10.55 14.87
C PHE A 320 -25.62 11.65 14.17
N ALA A 321 -26.93 11.59 14.32
CA ALA A 321 -27.81 12.64 13.77
C ALA A 321 -27.74 13.88 14.69
N GLY A 322 -26.96 14.86 14.28
CA GLY A 322 -26.94 16.18 14.94
C GLY A 322 -26.75 16.15 16.46
N ASN A 323 -27.61 16.85 17.21
CA ASN A 323 -27.60 16.92 18.67
C ASN A 323 -28.33 15.76 19.38
N SER A 324 -28.65 14.68 18.69
CA SER A 324 -29.34 13.52 19.26
C SER A 324 -28.35 12.45 19.69
N PHE A 325 -28.53 11.89 20.89
CA PHE A 325 -27.78 10.72 21.39
C PHE A 325 -28.19 9.41 20.68
N ASN A 326 -29.17 9.45 19.77
CA ASN A 326 -29.60 8.27 19.02
C ASN A 326 -28.71 8.08 17.80
N SER A 327 -28.04 6.94 17.74
CA SER A 327 -27.31 6.52 16.54
C SER A 327 -28.28 6.16 15.43
N THR A 328 -28.13 6.78 14.27
CA THR A 328 -28.86 6.41 13.06
C THR A 328 -27.96 5.52 12.19
N GLN A 329 -28.58 4.53 11.53
CA GLN A 329 -27.86 3.71 10.57
C GLN A 329 -28.01 4.33 9.18
N GLU A 330 -26.88 4.62 8.55
CA GLU A 330 -26.81 5.08 7.17
C GLU A 330 -26.32 3.94 6.29
N ILE A 331 -27.08 3.63 5.23
CA ILE A 331 -26.67 2.65 4.22
C ILE A 331 -26.20 3.44 3.00
N THR A 332 -25.01 3.10 2.53
CA THR A 332 -24.45 3.66 1.29
C THR A 332 -24.05 2.53 0.34
N PHE A 333 -24.07 2.79 -0.97
CA PHE A 333 -23.71 1.79 -1.98
C PHE A 333 -22.88 2.38 -3.13
N GLY A 334 -22.20 1.50 -3.87
CA GLY A 334 -21.35 1.84 -5.01
C GLY A 334 -20.25 0.78 -5.23
N ALA A 335 -19.72 0.66 -6.42
CA ALA A 335 -18.67 -0.30 -6.73
C ALA A 335 -17.30 0.20 -6.24
N GLY A 336 -16.83 -0.32 -5.10
CA GLY A 336 -15.55 0.04 -4.50
C GLY A 336 -15.52 1.43 -3.83
N ALA A 337 -16.47 2.30 -4.13
CA ALA A 337 -16.68 3.59 -3.50
C ALA A 337 -18.17 3.71 -3.15
N ASN A 338 -18.51 3.59 -1.85
CA ASN A 338 -19.88 3.60 -1.36
C ASN A 338 -20.26 5.03 -0.96
N GLU A 339 -20.68 5.83 -1.92
CA GLU A 339 -20.95 7.25 -1.70
C GLU A 339 -22.44 7.62 -1.88
N THR A 340 -23.24 6.72 -2.47
CA THR A 340 -24.66 6.98 -2.71
C THR A 340 -25.46 6.48 -1.52
N PRO A 341 -26.16 7.36 -0.76
CA PRO A 341 -27.07 6.93 0.29
C PRO A 341 -28.20 6.08 -0.30
N LEU A 342 -28.52 4.96 0.36
CA LEU A 342 -29.62 4.10 -0.06
C LEU A 342 -30.95 4.63 0.50
N ILE A 343 -31.82 5.05 -0.41
CA ILE A 343 -33.19 5.48 -0.14
C ILE A 343 -34.14 4.59 -0.94
N GLU A 344 -35.46 4.64 -0.68
CA GLU A 344 -36.42 3.81 -1.38
C GLU A 344 -36.42 4.05 -2.90
N GLU A 345 -36.25 5.29 -3.32
CA GLU A 345 -36.25 5.71 -4.72
C GLU A 345 -35.13 5.14 -5.56
N ASN A 346 -33.99 4.80 -4.93
CA ASN A 346 -32.81 4.31 -5.65
C ASN A 346 -32.45 2.83 -5.37
N GLU A 347 -33.32 2.07 -4.73
CA GLU A 347 -33.14 0.63 -4.50
C GLU A 347 -32.97 -0.16 -5.80
N ALA A 348 -33.61 0.29 -6.88
CA ALA A 348 -33.45 -0.31 -8.20
C ALA A 348 -32.00 -0.19 -8.71
N GLU A 349 -31.34 0.92 -8.43
CA GLU A 349 -29.94 1.14 -8.82
C GLU A 349 -28.98 0.18 -8.09
N LEU A 350 -29.23 -0.08 -6.80
CA LEU A 350 -28.46 -1.06 -6.06
C LEU A 350 -28.67 -2.48 -6.61
N ARG A 351 -29.92 -2.87 -6.93
CA ARG A 351 -30.19 -4.18 -7.56
C ARG A 351 -29.48 -4.33 -8.90
N GLU A 352 -29.51 -3.29 -9.73
CA GLU A 352 -28.79 -3.29 -11.01
C GLU A 352 -27.27 -3.38 -10.81
N LEU A 353 -26.72 -2.62 -9.87
CA LEU A 353 -25.28 -2.67 -9.53
C LEU A 353 -24.87 -4.08 -9.14
N VAL A 354 -25.61 -4.73 -8.22
CA VAL A 354 -25.32 -6.09 -7.76
C VAL A 354 -25.41 -7.09 -8.92
N ALA A 355 -26.44 -7.00 -9.75
CA ALA A 355 -26.58 -7.86 -10.93
C ALA A 355 -25.42 -7.69 -11.92
N ARG A 356 -24.98 -6.46 -12.17
CA ARG A 356 -23.82 -6.15 -13.01
C ARG A 356 -22.53 -6.69 -12.40
N LEU A 357 -22.33 -6.51 -11.09
CA LEU A 357 -21.15 -7.04 -10.40
C LEU A 357 -21.10 -8.55 -10.52
N PHE A 358 -22.20 -9.24 -10.29
CA PHE A 358 -22.27 -10.69 -10.43
C PHE A 358 -21.97 -11.15 -11.86
N ALA A 359 -22.56 -10.51 -12.86
CA ALA A 359 -22.36 -10.87 -14.28
C ALA A 359 -20.92 -10.60 -14.77
N ARG A 360 -20.29 -9.54 -14.25
CA ARG A 360 -18.97 -9.09 -14.74
C ARG A 360 -17.79 -9.56 -13.87
N ARG A 361 -18.02 -9.73 -12.56
CA ARG A 361 -16.99 -10.12 -11.60
C ARG A 361 -17.13 -11.59 -11.18
N GLY A 362 -17.38 -12.47 -12.13
CA GLY A 362 -17.35 -13.93 -11.95
C GLY A 362 -16.13 -14.54 -12.62
N ALA A 363 -15.84 -15.83 -12.35
CA ALA A 363 -14.69 -16.56 -12.94
C ALA A 363 -14.69 -16.48 -14.48
N ASN A 364 -15.87 -16.52 -15.10
CA ASN A 364 -16.07 -16.44 -16.55
C ASN A 364 -16.31 -15.01 -17.06
N GLY A 365 -16.11 -13.99 -16.22
CA GLY A 365 -16.29 -12.59 -16.61
C GLY A 365 -15.29 -12.13 -17.67
N ASP A 366 -15.67 -11.07 -18.40
CA ASP A 366 -14.76 -10.46 -19.37
C ASP A 366 -13.55 -9.85 -18.66
N LYS A 367 -12.35 -10.39 -18.95
CA LYS A 367 -11.08 -9.93 -18.38
C LYS A 367 -10.74 -8.47 -18.72
N ARG A 368 -11.41 -7.85 -19.69
CA ARG A 368 -11.26 -6.44 -20.06
C ARG A 368 -12.21 -5.52 -19.30
N ASP A 369 -13.25 -6.08 -18.69
CA ASP A 369 -14.22 -5.31 -17.91
C ASP A 369 -13.58 -4.65 -16.70
N VAL A 370 -13.94 -3.40 -16.43
CA VAL A 370 -13.39 -2.63 -15.31
C VAL A 370 -13.73 -3.30 -13.97
N LEU A 371 -14.97 -3.81 -13.81
CA LEU A 371 -15.41 -4.49 -12.58
C LEU A 371 -14.66 -5.79 -12.34
N TYR A 372 -14.31 -6.53 -13.41
CA TYR A 372 -13.47 -7.72 -13.31
C TYR A 372 -12.06 -7.40 -12.81
N ARG A 373 -11.50 -6.27 -13.26
CA ARG A 373 -10.11 -5.86 -12.97
C ARG A 373 -9.96 -5.08 -11.66
N MET A 374 -11.06 -4.53 -11.12
CA MET A 374 -10.99 -3.76 -9.86
C MET A 374 -10.51 -4.63 -8.70
N GLN A 375 -9.56 -4.11 -7.92
CA GLN A 375 -9.07 -4.70 -6.68
C GLN A 375 -8.83 -6.23 -6.78
N PRO A 376 -7.94 -6.70 -7.66
CA PRO A 376 -7.75 -8.13 -7.88
C PRO A 376 -7.19 -8.84 -6.65
N GLU A 377 -6.36 -8.15 -5.83
CA GLU A 377 -5.83 -8.68 -4.58
C GLU A 377 -6.94 -8.92 -3.55
N ARG A 378 -7.94 -8.02 -3.46
CA ARG A 378 -9.11 -8.23 -2.61
C ARG A 378 -9.96 -9.42 -3.04
N TRP A 379 -9.99 -9.70 -4.33
CA TRP A 379 -10.65 -10.90 -4.82
C TRP A 379 -9.88 -12.15 -4.39
N LEU A 380 -8.55 -12.18 -4.57
CA LEU A 380 -7.72 -13.29 -4.13
C LEU A 380 -7.83 -13.49 -2.61
N GLU A 381 -7.80 -12.41 -1.83
CA GLU A 381 -8.03 -12.43 -0.38
C GLU A 381 -9.38 -13.08 -0.03
N SER A 382 -10.46 -12.69 -0.70
CA SER A 382 -11.80 -13.23 -0.43
C SER A 382 -11.91 -14.72 -0.73
N VAL A 383 -11.19 -15.21 -1.74
CA VAL A 383 -11.15 -16.64 -2.08
C VAL A 383 -10.36 -17.43 -1.03
N LEU A 384 -9.17 -16.95 -0.68
CA LEU A 384 -8.30 -17.63 0.29
C LEU A 384 -8.84 -17.58 1.73
N ARG A 385 -9.56 -16.53 2.08
CA ARG A 385 -10.23 -16.45 3.39
C ARG A 385 -11.26 -17.55 3.59
N ARG A 386 -11.93 -18.01 2.54
CA ARG A 386 -12.92 -19.09 2.64
C ARG A 386 -12.28 -20.44 2.94
N ASP A 387 -11.08 -20.64 2.41
CA ASP A 387 -10.32 -21.85 2.66
C ASP A 387 -8.82 -21.58 2.42
N VAL A 388 -8.13 -21.22 3.47
CA VAL A 388 -6.68 -20.94 3.42
C VAL A 388 -5.87 -22.23 3.30
N SER A 389 -6.45 -23.40 3.60
CA SER A 389 -5.79 -24.70 3.45
C SER A 389 -5.41 -25.03 2.00
N MET A 390 -6.05 -24.35 1.04
CA MET A 390 -5.68 -24.45 -0.39
C MET A 390 -4.21 -24.10 -0.64
N ILE A 391 -3.63 -23.17 0.13
CA ILE A 391 -2.21 -22.78 -0.04
C ILE A 391 -1.26 -23.61 0.82
N ASP A 392 -1.68 -24.06 1.98
CA ASP A 392 -0.96 -25.00 2.84
C ASP A 392 -1.97 -25.74 3.74
N ALA A 393 -2.00 -27.06 3.64
CA ALA A 393 -2.93 -27.92 4.37
C ALA A 393 -2.78 -27.85 5.91
N HIS A 394 -1.68 -27.31 6.42
CA HIS A 394 -1.47 -27.11 7.86
C HIS A 394 -2.08 -25.80 8.40
N LEU A 395 -2.63 -24.96 7.53
CA LEU A 395 -3.31 -23.73 7.95
C LEU A 395 -4.74 -24.03 8.41
N ASP A 396 -5.10 -23.48 9.54
CA ASP A 396 -6.44 -23.58 10.11
C ASP A 396 -7.39 -22.65 9.33
N ALA A 397 -8.41 -23.23 8.69
CA ALA A 397 -9.38 -22.50 7.88
C ALA A 397 -10.39 -21.70 8.73
N ASP A 398 -10.60 -22.05 9.98
CA ASP A 398 -11.59 -21.42 10.87
C ASP A 398 -11.06 -20.13 11.50
N HIS A 399 -9.73 -19.99 11.60
CA HIS A 399 -9.07 -18.86 12.26
C HIS A 399 -8.24 -18.02 11.30
N VAL A 400 -8.91 -17.42 10.34
CA VAL A 400 -8.32 -16.52 9.34
C VAL A 400 -8.92 -15.13 9.44
N TYR A 401 -8.07 -14.15 9.71
CA TYR A 401 -8.45 -12.73 9.84
C TYR A 401 -7.94 -11.93 8.66
N THR A 402 -8.82 -11.12 8.09
CA THR A 402 -8.50 -10.25 6.95
C THR A 402 -8.33 -8.82 7.41
N GLN A 403 -7.51 -8.06 6.68
CA GLN A 403 -7.35 -6.63 6.89
C GLN A 403 -7.03 -6.27 8.35
N VAL A 404 -6.15 -7.07 8.97
CA VAL A 404 -5.73 -6.81 10.34
C VAL A 404 -4.91 -5.52 10.39
N PRO A 405 -5.39 -4.49 11.10
CA PRO A 405 -4.64 -3.24 11.20
C PRO A 405 -3.41 -3.45 12.08
N ALA A 406 -2.25 -3.36 11.49
CA ALA A 406 -0.96 -3.32 12.19
C ALA A 406 -0.34 -1.94 11.96
N PHE A 407 -0.79 -0.96 12.75
CA PHE A 407 -0.34 0.42 12.61
C PHE A 407 1.06 0.61 13.19
N ALA A 408 1.99 1.07 12.37
CA ALA A 408 3.20 1.73 12.84
C ALA A 408 2.95 3.24 12.91
N ALA A 409 3.72 3.97 13.70
CA ALA A 409 3.52 5.40 13.96
C ALA A 409 3.39 6.28 12.70
N SER A 410 3.94 5.87 11.58
CA SER A 410 3.94 6.58 10.29
C SER A 410 3.19 5.89 9.16
N ASP A 411 2.72 4.64 9.35
CA ASP A 411 2.15 3.84 8.28
C ASP A 411 0.91 3.05 8.74
N ARG A 412 -0.16 3.10 7.95
CA ARG A 412 -1.39 2.33 8.16
C ARG A 412 -1.32 1.00 7.41
N GLY A 413 -0.31 0.19 7.73
CA GLY A 413 -0.20 -1.14 7.14
C GLY A 413 -1.40 -2.01 7.51
N MET A 414 -1.98 -2.64 6.50
CA MET A 414 -3.08 -3.59 6.65
C MET A 414 -2.57 -4.94 6.16
N LEU A 415 -2.48 -5.92 7.05
CA LEU A 415 -2.18 -7.30 6.66
C LEU A 415 -3.31 -7.83 5.79
N ASP A 416 -2.98 -8.49 4.68
CA ASP A 416 -4.01 -9.13 3.85
C ASP A 416 -4.69 -10.24 4.63
N LEU A 417 -3.93 -11.24 5.10
CA LEU A 417 -4.45 -12.33 5.93
C LEU A 417 -3.50 -12.62 7.10
N LEU A 418 -4.10 -12.81 8.26
CA LEU A 418 -3.44 -13.36 9.45
C LEU A 418 -4.13 -14.67 9.81
N GLY A 419 -3.39 -15.76 9.83
CA GLY A 419 -3.87 -17.08 10.17
C GLY A 419 -3.05 -17.75 11.25
N VAL A 420 -3.36 -19.00 11.49
CA VAL A 420 -2.63 -19.89 12.40
C VAL A 420 -2.53 -21.27 11.79
N THR A 421 -1.47 -21.99 12.10
CA THR A 421 -1.32 -23.39 11.73
C THR A 421 -1.95 -24.31 12.78
N GLU A 422 -2.21 -25.57 12.46
CA GLU A 422 -2.80 -26.57 13.38
C GLU A 422 -1.98 -26.75 14.66
N ASP A 423 -0.67 -26.51 14.62
CA ASP A 423 0.24 -26.53 15.79
C ASP A 423 0.26 -25.21 16.58
N GLY A 424 -0.60 -24.26 16.23
CA GLY A 424 -0.75 -22.97 16.93
C GLY A 424 0.24 -21.90 16.52
N ARG A 425 1.05 -22.11 15.48
CA ARG A 425 2.00 -21.11 15.00
C ARG A 425 1.31 -20.07 14.12
N LEU A 426 1.57 -18.79 14.36
CA LEU A 426 1.00 -17.71 13.55
C LEU A 426 1.50 -17.75 12.10
N ALA A 427 0.62 -17.39 11.18
CA ALA A 427 0.89 -17.31 9.75
C ALA A 427 0.56 -15.89 9.23
N VAL A 428 1.55 -15.20 8.70
CA VAL A 428 1.41 -13.92 8.00
C VAL A 428 1.35 -14.22 6.52
N ILE A 429 0.28 -13.80 5.85
CA ILE A 429 0.05 -14.11 4.43
C ILE A 429 -0.11 -12.80 3.67
N GLU A 430 0.86 -12.51 2.81
CA GLU A 430 0.85 -11.36 1.89
C GLU A 430 0.48 -11.83 0.49
N LEU A 431 -0.43 -11.10 -0.14
CA LEU A 431 -1.03 -11.47 -1.42
C LEU A 431 -0.68 -10.46 -2.51
N LYS A 432 -0.33 -10.94 -3.69
CA LYS A 432 -0.28 -10.11 -4.90
C LYS A 432 -1.03 -10.80 -6.02
N ALA A 433 -1.88 -10.07 -6.72
CA ALA A 433 -2.57 -10.55 -7.90
C ALA A 433 -1.86 -10.14 -9.20
N ASP A 434 -1.06 -9.09 -9.14
CA ASP A 434 -0.21 -8.58 -10.21
C ASP A 434 1.27 -8.65 -9.79
N GLU A 435 2.16 -8.46 -10.76
CA GLU A 435 3.60 -8.49 -10.53
C GLU A 435 4.04 -7.32 -9.64
N ASP A 436 4.70 -7.64 -8.53
CA ASP A 436 5.22 -6.65 -7.57
C ASP A 436 6.65 -7.00 -7.16
N LEU A 437 7.57 -6.09 -7.44
CA LEU A 437 8.97 -6.19 -7.09
C LEU A 437 9.21 -6.21 -5.57
N HIS A 438 8.31 -5.58 -4.80
CA HIS A 438 8.47 -5.37 -3.37
C HIS A 438 7.77 -6.43 -2.50
N LEU A 439 7.10 -7.42 -3.11
CA LEU A 439 6.35 -8.47 -2.40
C LEU A 439 7.11 -9.06 -1.19
N ALA A 440 8.39 -9.42 -1.37
CA ALA A 440 9.17 -10.05 -0.31
C ALA A 440 9.36 -9.15 0.92
N LEU A 441 9.67 -7.86 0.71
CA LEU A 441 9.90 -6.92 1.82
C LEU A 441 8.60 -6.35 2.40
N GLN A 442 7.52 -6.27 1.64
CA GLN A 442 6.20 -5.95 2.18
C GLN A 442 5.72 -7.05 3.14
N GLY A 443 5.85 -8.31 2.73
CA GLY A 443 5.55 -9.42 3.61
C GLY A 443 6.43 -9.44 4.87
N LEU A 444 7.72 -9.09 4.73
CA LEU A 444 8.62 -8.95 5.87
C LEU A 444 8.15 -7.85 6.84
N ASP A 445 7.68 -6.70 6.37
CA ASP A 445 7.18 -5.63 7.24
C ASP A 445 6.01 -6.11 8.11
N TYR A 446 5.08 -6.85 7.52
CA TYR A 446 3.95 -7.41 8.27
C TYR A 446 4.40 -8.52 9.23
N TRP A 447 5.32 -9.37 8.80
CA TRP A 447 5.90 -10.41 9.64
C TRP A 447 6.60 -9.81 10.88
N VAL A 448 7.38 -8.75 10.71
CA VAL A 448 8.05 -8.05 11.81
C VAL A 448 7.04 -7.51 12.82
N ARG A 449 5.95 -6.88 12.35
CA ARG A 449 4.87 -6.33 13.20
C ARG A 449 4.13 -7.43 13.96
N VAL A 450 3.74 -8.50 13.27
CA VAL A 450 3.06 -9.64 13.90
C VAL A 450 3.96 -10.31 14.94
N ARG A 451 5.23 -10.53 14.59
CA ARG A 451 6.21 -11.09 15.53
C ARG A 451 6.38 -10.20 16.76
N TRP A 452 6.44 -8.89 16.59
CA TRP A 452 6.54 -7.94 17.69
C TRP A 452 5.38 -8.10 18.68
N HIS A 453 4.15 -8.06 18.21
CA HIS A 453 2.96 -8.24 19.03
C HIS A 453 2.88 -9.63 19.68
N HIS A 454 3.35 -10.65 18.96
CA HIS A 454 3.29 -12.02 19.43
C HIS A 454 4.30 -12.31 20.56
N LEU A 455 5.55 -11.84 20.41
CA LEU A 455 6.63 -12.24 21.33
C LEU A 455 6.84 -11.32 22.53
N GLN A 456 6.35 -10.08 22.50
CA GLN A 456 6.68 -9.10 23.55
C GLN A 456 5.76 -9.10 24.77
N ASN A 457 4.55 -9.61 24.70
CA ASN A 457 3.53 -9.35 25.71
C ASN A 457 2.67 -10.54 26.10
N ALA A 458 3.28 -11.68 26.41
CA ALA A 458 2.55 -12.70 27.18
C ALA A 458 2.31 -12.11 28.58
N ASP A 459 1.05 -11.83 28.92
CA ASP A 459 0.68 -11.43 30.26
C ASP A 459 0.98 -12.57 31.24
N HIS A 460 1.85 -12.32 32.21
CA HIS A 460 2.27 -13.31 33.21
C HIS A 460 1.11 -13.81 34.08
N MET A 461 0.00 -13.05 34.17
CA MET A 461 -1.17 -13.42 34.98
C MET A 461 -2.16 -14.32 34.22
N THR A 462 -2.40 -14.07 32.97
CA THR A 462 -3.42 -14.77 32.15
C THR A 462 -2.83 -15.79 31.19
N GLY A 463 -1.54 -15.71 30.90
CA GLY A 463 -0.86 -16.51 29.87
C GLY A 463 -1.29 -16.17 28.44
N LEU A 464 -2.15 -15.17 28.27
CA LEU A 464 -2.67 -14.76 26.96
C LEU A 464 -1.73 -13.76 26.29
N GLY A 465 -1.39 -14.03 25.04
CA GLY A 465 -0.67 -13.10 24.18
C GLY A 465 -1.52 -11.88 23.77
N GLU A 466 -0.88 -10.86 23.20
CA GLU A 466 -1.55 -9.62 22.81
C GLU A 466 -2.68 -9.86 21.79
N PHE A 467 -2.50 -10.76 20.82
CA PHE A 467 -3.55 -11.10 19.85
C PHE A 467 -4.80 -11.63 20.53
N GLN A 468 -4.66 -12.54 21.51
CA GLN A 468 -5.79 -13.12 22.21
C GLN A 468 -6.53 -12.09 23.08
N ARG A 469 -5.80 -11.18 23.74
CA ARG A 469 -6.39 -10.07 24.51
C ARG A 469 -7.18 -9.10 23.61
N HIS A 470 -6.83 -9.02 22.34
CA HIS A 470 -7.54 -8.24 21.34
C HIS A 470 -8.65 -9.01 20.61
N GLY A 471 -8.95 -10.25 21.05
CA GLY A 471 -10.05 -11.05 20.53
C GLY A 471 -9.69 -11.97 19.36
N TYR A 472 -8.43 -11.99 18.91
CA TYR A 472 -7.98 -12.92 17.87
C TYR A 472 -7.69 -14.30 18.45
N PHE A 473 -7.85 -15.33 17.65
CA PHE A 473 -7.48 -16.74 17.99
C PHE A 473 -8.09 -17.23 19.31
N GLY A 474 -9.37 -16.91 19.54
CA GLY A 474 -10.10 -17.37 20.73
C GLY A 474 -10.13 -18.89 20.79
N GLY A 475 -9.76 -19.47 21.96
CA GLY A 475 -9.75 -20.92 22.16
C GLY A 475 -8.52 -21.65 21.62
N ILE A 476 -7.62 -20.99 20.88
CA ILE A 476 -6.40 -21.58 20.33
C ILE A 476 -5.21 -21.31 21.25
N ARG A 477 -4.42 -22.34 21.52
CA ARG A 477 -3.13 -22.18 22.17
C ARG A 477 -2.08 -21.78 21.11
N LEU A 478 -1.67 -20.52 21.13
CA LEU A 478 -0.63 -20.05 20.22
C LEU A 478 0.75 -20.61 20.60
N SER A 479 1.50 -21.03 19.58
CA SER A 479 2.90 -21.43 19.72
C SER A 479 3.77 -20.23 20.11
N GLY A 480 4.83 -20.44 20.89
CA GLY A 480 5.84 -19.40 21.19
C GLY A 480 6.82 -19.14 20.05
N GLU A 481 6.71 -19.83 18.92
CA GLU A 481 7.60 -19.65 17.78
C GLU A 481 7.29 -18.38 16.99
N ALA A 482 8.30 -17.87 16.28
CA ALA A 482 8.11 -16.75 15.37
C ALA A 482 7.08 -17.10 14.27
N PRO A 483 6.27 -16.15 13.79
CA PRO A 483 5.31 -16.41 12.72
C PRO A 483 5.97 -16.98 11.47
N ARG A 484 5.23 -17.74 10.67
CA ARG A 484 5.65 -18.12 9.32
C ARG A 484 5.15 -17.10 8.31
N LEU A 485 6.01 -16.72 7.36
CA LEU A 485 5.66 -15.79 6.29
C LEU A 485 5.25 -16.56 5.04
N TYR A 486 4.05 -16.31 4.54
CA TYR A 486 3.56 -16.80 3.25
C TYR A 486 3.46 -15.64 2.28
N LEU A 487 4.06 -15.81 1.10
CA LEU A 487 3.99 -14.88 -0.01
C LEU A 487 3.24 -15.58 -1.14
N VAL A 488 2.10 -15.07 -1.55
CA VAL A 488 1.20 -15.76 -2.47
C VAL A 488 0.92 -14.89 -3.69
N ALA A 489 1.21 -15.42 -4.87
CA ALA A 489 0.92 -14.74 -6.14
C ALA A 489 0.64 -15.75 -7.25
N PRO A 490 -0.06 -15.37 -8.35
CA PRO A 490 -0.12 -16.20 -9.55
C PRO A 490 1.28 -16.46 -10.10
N ALA A 491 1.52 -17.67 -10.62
CA ALA A 491 2.86 -18.15 -10.99
C ALA A 491 3.58 -17.25 -12.01
N LEU A 492 2.85 -16.70 -12.98
CA LEU A 492 3.39 -15.78 -13.99
C LEU A 492 3.46 -14.32 -13.50
N ARG A 493 3.02 -14.05 -12.27
CA ARG A 493 3.05 -12.72 -11.62
C ARG A 493 4.08 -12.64 -10.49
N VAL A 494 4.75 -13.74 -10.19
CA VAL A 494 5.90 -13.71 -9.29
C VAL A 494 7.06 -13.02 -10.02
N HIS A 495 7.44 -11.83 -9.54
CA HIS A 495 8.57 -11.11 -10.11
C HIS A 495 9.86 -11.93 -9.93
N PRO A 496 10.71 -12.10 -10.97
CA PRO A 496 11.94 -12.92 -10.88
C PRO A 496 12.87 -12.51 -9.73
N ALA A 497 12.91 -11.21 -9.42
CA ALA A 497 13.71 -10.68 -8.32
C ALA A 497 13.23 -11.09 -6.92
N THR A 498 11.97 -11.52 -6.76
CA THR A 498 11.42 -11.93 -5.45
C THR A 498 12.28 -13.01 -4.80
N GLU A 499 12.66 -14.03 -5.56
CA GLU A 499 13.51 -15.11 -5.06
C GLU A 499 14.91 -14.62 -4.69
N THR A 500 15.46 -13.68 -5.46
CA THR A 500 16.75 -13.07 -5.15
C THR A 500 16.69 -12.35 -3.80
N VAL A 501 15.67 -11.54 -3.57
CA VAL A 501 15.49 -10.84 -2.30
C VAL A 501 15.34 -11.81 -1.14
N LEU A 502 14.52 -12.85 -1.29
CA LEU A 502 14.27 -13.86 -0.26
C LEU A 502 15.55 -14.61 0.16
N ARG A 503 16.52 -14.83 -0.73
CA ARG A 503 17.82 -15.46 -0.38
C ARG A 503 18.66 -14.63 0.56
N TYR A 504 18.42 -13.31 0.62
CA TYR A 504 19.15 -12.40 1.50
C TYR A 504 18.45 -12.16 2.83
N LEU A 505 17.24 -12.73 3.05
CA LEU A 505 16.60 -12.70 4.35
C LEU A 505 17.35 -13.57 5.37
N SER A 506 17.30 -13.15 6.63
CA SER A 506 17.84 -13.94 7.75
C SER A 506 17.20 -15.33 7.80
N PRO A 507 17.97 -16.38 8.08
CA PRO A 507 17.40 -17.72 8.33
C PRO A 507 16.31 -17.73 9.42
N ARG A 508 16.32 -16.77 10.34
CA ARG A 508 15.28 -16.62 11.38
C ARG A 508 13.90 -16.28 10.84
N VAL A 509 13.79 -15.87 9.58
CA VAL A 509 12.52 -15.60 8.91
C VAL A 509 12.17 -16.82 8.07
N GLU A 510 11.34 -17.72 8.62
CA GLU A 510 10.80 -18.80 7.80
C GLU A 510 9.77 -18.26 6.82
N TRP A 511 9.98 -18.52 5.56
CA TRP A 511 9.08 -18.08 4.50
C TRP A 511 8.70 -19.21 3.55
N MET A 512 7.52 -19.07 2.97
CA MET A 512 7.03 -19.91 1.89
C MET A 512 6.49 -19.02 0.77
N LEU A 513 7.09 -19.12 -0.42
CA LEU A 513 6.57 -18.50 -1.64
C LEU A 513 5.66 -19.50 -2.34
N VAL A 514 4.39 -19.16 -2.49
CA VAL A 514 3.34 -20.02 -3.06
C VAL A 514 2.88 -19.43 -4.37
N ALA A 515 3.07 -20.16 -5.44
CA ALA A 515 2.63 -19.76 -6.78
C ALA A 515 1.32 -20.45 -7.16
N LEU A 516 0.33 -19.66 -7.51
CA LEU A 516 -0.99 -20.12 -7.90
C LEU A 516 -1.14 -20.23 -9.43
N ASP A 517 -2.06 -21.08 -9.88
CA ASP A 517 -2.51 -21.07 -11.28
C ASP A 517 -3.15 -19.73 -11.64
N GLU A 518 -2.94 -19.26 -12.85
CA GLU A 518 -3.50 -17.99 -13.37
C GLU A 518 -5.03 -17.94 -13.37
N ARG A 519 -5.67 -19.10 -13.30
CA ARG A 519 -7.13 -19.23 -13.20
C ARG A 519 -7.63 -19.31 -11.76
N TRP A 520 -6.88 -18.78 -10.81
CA TRP A 520 -7.24 -18.76 -9.38
C TRP A 520 -8.63 -18.18 -9.07
N ARG A 521 -9.17 -17.33 -9.97
CA ARG A 521 -10.55 -16.79 -9.83
C ARG A 521 -11.63 -17.86 -10.03
N ASP A 522 -11.32 -18.91 -10.77
CA ASP A 522 -12.20 -20.07 -10.97
C ASP A 522 -11.94 -21.12 -9.88
N LYS A 523 -10.68 -21.54 -9.77
CA LYS A 523 -10.24 -22.50 -8.76
C LYS A 523 -8.82 -22.23 -8.33
N VAL A 524 -8.61 -22.07 -7.04
CA VAL A 524 -7.26 -21.99 -6.48
C VAL A 524 -6.56 -23.33 -6.64
N LYS A 525 -5.40 -23.30 -7.27
CA LYS A 525 -4.51 -24.44 -7.42
C LYS A 525 -3.07 -23.96 -7.26
N VAL A 526 -2.33 -24.56 -6.35
CA VAL A 526 -0.91 -24.30 -6.21
C VAL A 526 -0.14 -25.01 -7.31
N VAL A 527 0.66 -24.25 -8.05
CA VAL A 527 1.54 -24.74 -9.12
C VAL A 527 2.87 -25.21 -8.55
N TRP A 528 3.46 -24.38 -7.67
CA TRP A 528 4.69 -24.72 -6.97
C TRP A 528 4.82 -23.95 -5.65
N ARG A 529 5.69 -24.46 -4.78
CA ARG A 529 6.09 -23.80 -3.53
C ARG A 529 7.59 -23.79 -3.42
N LYS A 530 8.12 -22.69 -2.87
CA LYS A 530 9.52 -22.59 -2.44
C LYS A 530 9.57 -22.20 -0.98
N ARG A 531 10.53 -22.75 -0.25
CA ARG A 531 10.70 -22.50 1.19
C ARG A 531 12.12 -22.02 1.45
N GLY A 532 12.27 -21.23 2.52
CA GLY A 532 13.56 -20.83 3.06
C GLY A 532 13.43 -20.33 4.49
N GLY A 533 14.57 -20.12 5.13
CA GLY A 533 14.60 -19.85 6.57
C GLY A 533 14.62 -21.15 7.38
N ALA A 534 15.14 -21.07 8.65
CA ALA A 534 15.40 -22.09 9.68
C ALA A 534 16.43 -23.16 9.36
#